data_c06821ddc9c8f0c28ff94d7c7ccde5ca
#
_entry.id   c06821ddc9c8f0c28ff94d7c7ccde5ca
#
_cell.length_a   1.000
_cell.length_b   1.000
_cell.length_c   1.000
_cell.angle_alpha   90.00
_cell.angle_beta   90.00
_cell.angle_gamma   90.00
#
_symmetry.space_group_name_H-M   'P 1'
#
loop_
_entity.id
_entity.type
_entity.pdbx_description
1 polymer ?
#
loop_
_entity_poly.entity_id
_entity_poly.type
_entity_poly.pdbx_seq_one_letter_code
_entity_poly.pdbx_strand_id
1 'polypeptide(L)'
;MDAMSWTPHRRAASQLWLGLIPLLAVGAVLLAVLAAQLPGARAPLADATATALARVEETGRPPGNRGVLVSFDDEDGDARTGRLVLAEPVAAEPGAEVRVRYDPEASDGSATPVYADGDATTRRVQDLVAGLVVVSAVLLLSAVSTALVPLTRRSLRRRPAVPVEATRLVVRRGLLVRSWLELETARGRRWLPVFWTPELTGLAPGSRIEVRGDPATDRLVLPVVGGAEVWPSGRVREKPPRGEQRAPRTSTAGAPSGLLRQVRVDAVGAVAAPLLGLVWAYVDGSGLAGFAGATALSAVVLFWLFQRLGSDPEASAR
;
A
#
# COMPACT_ATOMS: atom_id res chain seq x y z
N MET A 1 -13.02 -39.20 8.06
CA MET A 1 -12.67 -37.91 7.45
C MET A 1 -12.30 -37.00 8.60
N ASP A 2 -11.01 -37.03 8.99
CA ASP A 2 -10.51 -36.25 10.12
C ASP A 2 -10.59 -34.76 9.78
N ALA A 3 -11.42 -34.07 10.54
CA ALA A 3 -11.47 -32.60 10.50
C ALA A 3 -10.06 -32.11 10.83
N MET A 4 -9.36 -31.62 9.83
CA MET A 4 -8.03 -31.05 9.92
C MET A 4 -8.07 -29.94 10.98
N SER A 5 -7.66 -30.28 12.20
CA SER A 5 -7.60 -29.35 13.34
C SER A 5 -6.64 -28.23 12.98
N TRP A 6 -7.18 -27.09 12.58
CA TRP A 6 -6.42 -25.90 12.27
C TRP A 6 -5.78 -25.38 13.56
N THR A 7 -4.50 -25.62 13.70
CA THR A 7 -3.76 -25.01 14.82
C THR A 7 -3.86 -23.49 14.71
N PRO A 8 -4.16 -22.76 15.80
CA PRO A 8 -4.48 -21.33 15.81
C PRO A 8 -3.44 -20.42 15.15
N HIS A 9 -2.14 -20.76 15.28
CA HIS A 9 -1.08 -20.04 14.60
C HIS A 9 -1.17 -20.14 13.06
N ARG A 10 -1.72 -21.24 12.53
CA ARG A 10 -1.99 -21.38 11.09
C ARG A 10 -3.07 -20.42 10.63
N ARG A 11 -4.09 -20.14 11.46
CA ARG A 11 -5.16 -19.19 11.12
C ARG A 11 -4.61 -17.78 10.95
N ALA A 12 -3.83 -17.27 11.92
CA ALA A 12 -3.20 -15.96 11.83
C ALA A 12 -2.24 -15.85 10.64
N ALA A 13 -1.45 -16.91 10.38
CA ALA A 13 -0.59 -16.96 9.20
C ALA A 13 -1.39 -16.94 7.90
N SER A 14 -2.46 -17.74 7.80
CA SER A 14 -3.34 -17.77 6.62
C SER A 14 -4.00 -16.41 6.38
N GLN A 15 -4.42 -15.71 7.45
CA GLN A 15 -4.96 -14.35 7.35
C GLN A 15 -3.93 -13.38 6.78
N LEU A 16 -2.70 -13.42 7.25
CA LEU A 16 -1.61 -12.56 6.74
C LEU A 16 -1.32 -12.82 5.25
N TRP A 17 -1.27 -14.10 4.83
CA TRP A 17 -1.07 -14.47 3.43
C TRP A 17 -2.27 -14.08 2.56
N LEU A 18 -3.49 -14.22 3.07
CA LEU A 18 -4.71 -13.81 2.38
C LEU A 18 -4.68 -12.32 1.98
N GLY A 19 -4.09 -11.47 2.83
CA GLY A 19 -3.90 -10.05 2.52
C GLY A 19 -2.72 -9.81 1.57
N LEU A 20 -1.60 -10.49 1.80
CA LEU A 20 -0.35 -10.22 1.07
C LEU A 20 -0.39 -10.70 -0.38
N ILE A 21 -0.96 -11.89 -0.66
CA ILE A 21 -0.96 -12.48 -2.01
C ILE A 21 -1.65 -11.56 -3.04
N PRO A 22 -2.88 -11.06 -2.82
CA PRO A 22 -3.51 -10.14 -3.77
C PRO A 22 -2.70 -8.85 -3.97
N LEU A 23 -2.09 -8.33 -2.91
CA LEU A 23 -1.24 -7.14 -3.00
C LEU A 23 -0.01 -7.38 -3.87
N LEU A 24 0.68 -8.51 -3.70
CA LEU A 24 1.83 -8.86 -4.53
C LEU A 24 1.42 -9.11 -5.98
N ALA A 25 0.28 -9.77 -6.22
CA ALA A 25 -0.21 -10.04 -7.57
C ALA A 25 -0.55 -8.76 -8.33
N VAL A 26 -1.36 -7.87 -7.74
CA VAL A 26 -1.71 -6.58 -8.36
C VAL A 26 -0.47 -5.70 -8.53
N GLY A 27 0.39 -5.65 -7.52
CA GLY A 27 1.64 -4.88 -7.59
C GLY A 27 2.57 -5.39 -8.69
N ALA A 28 2.71 -6.71 -8.86
CA ALA A 28 3.52 -7.30 -9.93
C ALA A 28 2.98 -6.93 -11.32
N VAL A 29 1.65 -6.96 -11.50
CA VAL A 29 1.01 -6.53 -12.76
C VAL A 29 1.29 -5.05 -13.03
N LEU A 30 1.14 -4.19 -12.02
CA LEU A 30 1.41 -2.75 -12.17
C LEU A 30 2.89 -2.50 -12.51
N LEU A 31 3.82 -3.17 -11.84
CA LEU A 31 5.25 -3.06 -12.15
C LEU A 31 5.56 -3.52 -13.58
N ALA A 32 4.95 -4.62 -14.03
CA ALA A 32 5.14 -5.12 -15.39
C ALA A 32 4.61 -4.11 -16.43
N VAL A 33 3.44 -3.54 -16.20
CA VAL A 33 2.83 -2.53 -17.09
C VAL A 33 3.70 -1.27 -17.17
N LEU A 34 4.15 -0.73 -16.02
CA LEU A 34 5.00 0.45 -15.97
C LEU A 34 6.36 0.19 -16.61
N ALA A 35 6.98 -0.96 -16.32
CA ALA A 35 8.26 -1.35 -16.90
C ALA A 35 8.18 -1.54 -18.44
N ALA A 36 7.08 -2.10 -18.94
CA ALA A 36 6.88 -2.29 -20.38
C ALA A 36 6.73 -0.96 -21.14
N GLN A 37 6.24 0.10 -20.48
CA GLN A 37 6.11 1.42 -21.12
C GLN A 37 7.42 2.21 -21.12
N LEU A 38 8.37 1.89 -20.24
CA LEU A 38 9.58 2.70 -20.02
C LEU A 38 10.52 2.75 -21.25
N PRO A 39 10.79 1.64 -21.98
CA PRO A 39 11.64 1.70 -23.18
C PRO A 39 11.08 2.63 -24.26
N GLY A 40 9.77 2.52 -24.57
CA GLY A 40 9.11 3.38 -25.54
C GLY A 40 9.09 4.86 -25.14
N ALA A 41 8.98 5.15 -23.84
CA ALA A 41 9.05 6.54 -23.33
C ALA A 41 10.49 7.11 -23.39
N ARG A 42 11.52 6.27 -23.26
CA ARG A 42 12.92 6.69 -23.30
C ARG A 42 13.51 6.77 -24.70
N ALA A 43 12.98 6.01 -25.66
CA ALA A 43 13.53 5.95 -27.02
C ALA A 43 13.74 7.34 -27.65
N PRO A 44 12.76 8.27 -27.61
CA PRO A 44 12.96 9.59 -28.20
C PRO A 44 14.07 10.42 -27.52
N LEU A 45 14.35 10.14 -26.25
CA LEU A 45 15.41 10.84 -25.49
C LEU A 45 16.80 10.22 -25.72
N ALA A 46 16.86 8.96 -26.18
CA ALA A 46 18.12 8.27 -26.47
C ALA A 46 18.79 8.81 -27.72
N ASP A 47 18.00 9.18 -28.73
CA ASP A 47 18.49 9.73 -29.99
C ASP A 47 18.85 11.24 -29.87
N ALA A 48 18.31 11.93 -28.86
CA ALA A 48 18.61 13.34 -28.58
C ALA A 48 19.94 13.52 -27.83
N THR A 49 21.06 13.35 -28.52
CA THR A 49 22.41 13.35 -27.94
C THR A 49 23.09 14.72 -27.90
N ALA A 50 22.71 15.62 -28.80
CA ALA A 50 23.25 16.98 -28.87
C ALA A 50 22.46 17.97 -28.01
N THR A 51 23.10 19.07 -27.58
CA THR A 51 22.48 20.12 -26.78
C THR A 51 22.73 21.48 -27.39
N ALA A 52 21.69 22.32 -27.42
CA ALA A 52 21.80 23.72 -27.86
C ALA A 52 21.08 24.69 -26.94
N LEU A 53 21.40 25.94 -27.01
CA LEU A 53 20.62 27.02 -26.42
C LEU A 53 19.62 27.49 -27.47
N ALA A 54 18.34 27.26 -27.24
CA ALA A 54 17.29 27.61 -28.15
C ALA A 54 16.51 28.81 -27.71
N ARG A 55 16.04 29.61 -28.66
CA ARG A 55 15.21 30.78 -28.44
C ARG A 55 13.75 30.45 -28.75
N VAL A 56 12.84 30.83 -27.87
CA VAL A 56 11.40 30.66 -28.07
C VAL A 56 10.91 31.63 -29.14
N GLU A 57 10.36 31.11 -30.23
CA GLU A 57 9.80 31.90 -31.32
C GLU A 57 8.27 32.04 -31.16
N GLU A 58 7.57 30.94 -30.89
CA GLU A 58 6.12 30.93 -30.82
C GLU A 58 5.63 29.91 -29.77
N THR A 59 4.58 30.29 -29.04
CA THR A 59 3.97 29.49 -28.00
C THR A 59 2.49 29.20 -28.30
N GLY A 60 1.88 28.29 -27.57
CA GLY A 60 0.45 27.98 -27.70
C GLY A 60 0.09 27.11 -28.91
N ARG A 61 1.04 26.42 -29.52
CA ARG A 61 0.78 25.47 -30.61
C ARG A 61 0.16 24.15 -30.14
N PRO A 62 -0.52 23.42 -31.03
CA PRO A 62 -0.97 22.04 -30.71
C PRO A 62 0.18 21.12 -30.29
N PRO A 63 -0.08 20.08 -29.44
CA PRO A 63 -1.37 19.72 -28.87
C PRO A 63 -1.71 20.52 -27.64
N GLY A 64 -2.99 20.91 -27.49
CA GLY A 64 -3.52 21.50 -26.25
C GLY A 64 -2.82 22.75 -25.74
N ASN A 65 -2.36 23.65 -26.63
CA ASN A 65 -1.61 24.88 -26.33
C ASN A 65 -0.27 24.65 -25.56
N ARG A 66 0.29 23.43 -25.66
CA ARG A 66 1.56 23.06 -25.01
C ARG A 66 2.75 23.05 -25.96
N GLY A 67 2.50 23.21 -27.27
CA GLY A 67 3.55 23.26 -28.26
C GLY A 67 4.26 24.62 -28.28
N VAL A 68 5.58 24.57 -28.30
CA VAL A 68 6.49 25.75 -28.41
C VAL A 68 7.39 25.53 -29.61
N LEU A 69 7.50 26.54 -30.46
CA LEU A 69 8.47 26.57 -31.53
C LEU A 69 9.73 27.27 -31.04
N VAL A 70 10.87 26.68 -31.24
CA VAL A 70 12.15 27.21 -30.84
C VAL A 70 13.13 27.24 -32.03
N SER A 71 13.99 28.24 -32.08
CA SER A 71 15.11 28.32 -33.02
C SER A 71 16.42 28.13 -32.27
N PHE A 72 17.37 27.43 -32.87
CA PHE A 72 18.71 27.22 -32.32
C PHE A 72 19.71 26.93 -33.43
N ASP A 73 20.97 27.18 -33.16
CA ASP A 73 22.07 26.77 -34.03
C ASP A 73 22.59 25.42 -33.57
N ASP A 74 22.78 24.51 -34.51
CA ASP A 74 23.36 23.20 -34.22
C ASP A 74 24.88 23.25 -33.99
N GLU A 75 25.52 22.10 -33.82
CA GLU A 75 26.98 22.01 -33.57
C GLU A 75 27.79 22.45 -34.77
N ASP A 76 27.26 22.41 -35.99
CA ASP A 76 27.88 22.87 -37.21
C ASP A 76 27.63 24.36 -37.50
N GLY A 77 26.78 24.99 -36.69
CA GLY A 77 26.38 26.39 -36.83
C GLY A 77 25.22 26.63 -37.79
N ASP A 78 24.54 25.57 -38.19
CA ASP A 78 23.36 25.66 -39.05
C ASP A 78 22.10 25.97 -38.20
N ALA A 79 21.33 26.96 -38.72
CA ALA A 79 20.10 27.36 -38.04
C ALA A 79 19.01 26.29 -38.18
N ARG A 80 18.53 25.75 -37.06
CA ARG A 80 17.46 24.75 -37.00
C ARG A 80 16.23 25.26 -36.27
N THR A 81 15.08 24.70 -36.60
CA THR A 81 13.83 24.94 -35.90
C THR A 81 13.39 23.70 -35.20
N GLY A 82 13.14 23.81 -33.88
CA GLY A 82 12.71 22.73 -33.04
C GLY A 82 11.27 22.88 -32.53
N ARG A 83 10.61 21.73 -32.28
CA ARG A 83 9.29 21.69 -31.65
C ARG A 83 9.41 21.07 -30.27
N LEU A 84 9.20 21.89 -29.24
CA LEU A 84 9.12 21.48 -27.84
C LEU A 84 7.66 21.30 -27.43
N VAL A 85 7.33 20.23 -26.73
CA VAL A 85 5.99 20.02 -26.17
C VAL A 85 6.11 20.02 -24.65
N LEU A 86 5.59 21.05 -24.00
CA LEU A 86 5.62 21.19 -22.54
C LEU A 86 4.68 20.19 -21.87
N ALA A 87 4.99 19.79 -20.64
CA ALA A 87 4.11 18.94 -19.82
C ALA A 87 2.80 19.66 -19.46
N GLU A 88 2.89 20.96 -19.19
CA GLU A 88 1.77 21.83 -18.85
C GLU A 88 1.75 23.05 -19.78
N PRO A 89 0.56 23.65 -20.02
CA PRO A 89 0.49 24.93 -20.74
C PRO A 89 1.17 26.01 -19.90
N VAL A 90 2.38 26.37 -20.25
CA VAL A 90 3.11 27.49 -19.63
C VAL A 90 3.18 28.60 -20.65
N ALA A 91 2.95 29.84 -20.22
CA ALA A 91 3.24 31.02 -21.01
C ALA A 91 4.76 31.21 -21.02
N ALA A 92 5.47 30.52 -21.92
CA ALA A 92 6.85 30.87 -22.22
C ALA A 92 6.84 32.20 -22.99
N GLU A 93 7.60 33.18 -22.55
CA GLU A 93 7.67 34.43 -23.25
C GLU A 93 8.46 34.29 -24.56
N PRO A 94 7.94 34.79 -25.71
CA PRO A 94 8.71 34.81 -26.94
C PRO A 94 10.06 35.55 -26.71
N GLY A 95 11.14 34.97 -27.23
CA GLY A 95 12.50 35.51 -27.02
C GLY A 95 13.22 34.91 -25.79
N ALA A 96 12.54 34.14 -24.92
CA ALA A 96 13.19 33.46 -23.81
C ALA A 96 14.16 32.38 -24.32
N GLU A 97 15.27 32.21 -23.60
CA GLU A 97 16.27 31.17 -23.91
C GLU A 97 16.00 29.90 -23.08
N VAL A 98 16.01 28.76 -23.77
CA VAL A 98 15.79 27.43 -23.17
C VAL A 98 16.87 26.45 -23.66
N ARG A 99 17.50 25.74 -22.76
CA ARG A 99 18.42 24.67 -23.13
C ARG A 99 17.63 23.46 -23.62
N VAL A 100 17.90 23.03 -24.83
CA VAL A 100 17.23 21.88 -25.47
C VAL A 100 18.22 20.77 -25.80
N ARG A 101 17.73 19.55 -25.86
CA ARG A 101 18.40 18.38 -26.43
C ARG A 101 17.72 18.05 -27.74
N TYR A 102 18.50 17.68 -28.74
CA TYR A 102 18.00 17.34 -30.06
C TYR A 102 18.80 16.19 -30.66
N ASP A 103 18.22 15.53 -31.66
CA ASP A 103 18.87 14.51 -32.46
C ASP A 103 19.64 15.21 -33.58
N PRO A 104 21.02 15.11 -33.62
CA PRO A 104 21.81 15.74 -34.65
C PRO A 104 21.61 15.12 -36.03
N GLU A 105 21.19 13.83 -36.08
CA GLU A 105 20.96 13.11 -37.34
C GLU A 105 19.56 13.34 -37.93
N ALA A 106 18.67 14.02 -37.20
CA ALA A 106 17.34 14.31 -37.69
C ALA A 106 17.39 15.24 -38.92
N SER A 107 16.73 14.82 -40.01
CA SER A 107 16.75 15.54 -41.28
C SER A 107 15.95 16.84 -41.27
N ASP A 108 16.46 17.90 -41.97
CA ASP A 108 15.91 19.25 -42.06
C ASP A 108 14.64 19.34 -42.92
N GLY A 109 13.54 18.76 -42.53
CA GLY A 109 12.30 18.86 -43.31
C GLY A 109 11.08 19.46 -42.61
N SER A 110 11.06 19.43 -41.32
CA SER A 110 9.99 19.95 -40.45
C SER A 110 10.60 20.24 -39.10
N ALA A 111 9.97 21.09 -38.28
CA ALA A 111 10.44 21.35 -36.93
C ALA A 111 10.77 20.08 -36.15
N THR A 112 12.06 19.84 -35.91
CA THR A 112 12.58 18.64 -35.27
C THR A 112 12.09 18.54 -33.84
N PRO A 113 11.72 17.35 -33.32
CA PRO A 113 11.42 17.20 -31.89
C PRO A 113 12.61 17.58 -31.04
N VAL A 114 12.43 18.47 -30.10
CA VAL A 114 13.44 18.84 -29.10
C VAL A 114 12.93 18.65 -27.71
N TYR A 115 13.81 18.38 -26.76
CA TYR A 115 13.50 18.02 -25.39
C TYR A 115 14.19 18.97 -24.43
N ALA A 116 13.49 19.36 -23.37
CA ALA A 116 13.99 20.25 -22.33
C ALA A 116 13.56 19.76 -20.94
N ASP A 117 14.11 20.37 -19.89
CA ASP A 117 13.61 20.13 -18.55
C ASP A 117 12.15 20.60 -18.44
N GLY A 118 11.26 19.70 -18.01
CA GLY A 118 9.82 19.97 -17.91
C GLY A 118 9.02 19.73 -19.19
N ASP A 119 9.62 19.19 -20.27
CA ASP A 119 8.88 18.75 -21.42
C ASP A 119 8.03 17.49 -21.14
N ALA A 120 7.02 17.25 -21.98
CA ALA A 120 6.06 16.17 -21.78
C ALA A 120 6.71 14.77 -21.83
N THR A 121 7.78 14.58 -22.63
CA THR A 121 8.47 13.30 -22.77
C THR A 121 9.33 13.00 -21.55
N THR A 122 10.14 13.97 -21.13
CA THR A 122 10.96 13.86 -19.92
C THR A 122 10.08 13.66 -18.69
N ARG A 123 8.99 14.41 -18.57
CA ARG A 123 8.02 14.25 -17.47
C ARG A 123 7.43 12.85 -17.45
N ARG A 124 7.00 12.31 -18.60
CA ARG A 124 6.47 10.95 -18.70
C ARG A 124 7.45 9.89 -18.22
N VAL A 125 8.74 10.00 -18.56
CA VAL A 125 9.77 9.08 -18.08
C VAL A 125 9.91 9.17 -16.55
N GLN A 126 9.93 10.39 -16.01
CA GLN A 126 10.00 10.62 -14.56
C GLN A 126 8.80 10.02 -13.83
N ASP A 127 7.59 10.20 -14.35
CA ASP A 127 6.36 9.65 -13.76
C ASP A 127 6.35 8.11 -13.77
N LEU A 128 6.80 7.49 -14.87
CA LEU A 128 6.94 6.03 -14.93
C LEU A 128 7.96 5.51 -13.92
N VAL A 129 9.12 6.16 -13.78
CA VAL A 129 10.15 5.80 -12.81
C VAL A 129 9.64 6.01 -11.38
N ALA A 130 8.98 7.13 -11.10
CA ALA A 130 8.37 7.40 -9.81
C ALA A 130 7.32 6.34 -9.46
N GLY A 131 6.45 5.98 -10.42
CA GLY A 131 5.47 4.91 -10.25
C GLY A 131 6.13 3.56 -9.91
N LEU A 132 7.19 3.17 -10.63
CA LEU A 132 7.96 1.95 -10.32
C LEU A 132 8.54 1.97 -8.92
N VAL A 133 9.12 3.09 -8.49
CA VAL A 133 9.69 3.26 -7.14
C VAL A 133 8.60 3.16 -6.07
N VAL A 134 7.48 3.87 -6.25
CA VAL A 134 6.38 3.87 -5.27
C VAL A 134 5.76 2.47 -5.12
N VAL A 135 5.42 1.82 -6.25
CA VAL A 135 4.84 0.46 -6.20
C VAL A 135 5.82 -0.51 -5.56
N SER A 136 7.10 -0.49 -5.95
CA SER A 136 8.14 -1.35 -5.35
C SER A 136 8.29 -1.12 -3.85
N ALA A 137 8.30 0.13 -3.40
CA ALA A 137 8.39 0.48 -1.98
C ALA A 137 7.18 -0.03 -1.19
N VAL A 138 5.96 0.12 -1.72
CA VAL A 138 4.73 -0.39 -1.10
C VAL A 138 4.78 -1.90 -0.96
N LEU A 139 5.18 -2.63 -2.02
CA LEU A 139 5.30 -4.09 -1.97
C LEU A 139 6.36 -4.55 -0.96
N LEU A 140 7.53 -3.93 -0.99
CA LEU A 140 8.63 -4.27 -0.08
C LEU A 140 8.24 -4.04 1.38
N LEU A 141 7.71 -2.86 1.71
CA LEU A 141 7.28 -2.51 3.06
C LEU A 141 6.17 -3.45 3.56
N SER A 142 5.22 -3.79 2.69
CA SER A 142 4.14 -4.72 3.02
C SER A 142 4.67 -6.14 3.25
N ALA A 143 5.55 -6.63 2.39
CA ALA A 143 6.16 -7.94 2.54
C ALA A 143 7.01 -8.04 3.81
N VAL A 144 7.90 -7.07 4.04
CA VAL A 144 8.75 -7.01 5.24
C VAL A 144 7.91 -6.92 6.51
N SER A 145 6.91 -6.01 6.56
CA SER A 145 6.06 -5.86 7.74
C SER A 145 5.24 -7.13 8.03
N THR A 146 4.83 -7.85 6.98
CA THR A 146 4.11 -9.13 7.12
C THR A 146 5.05 -10.24 7.62
N ALA A 147 6.26 -10.35 7.06
CA ALA A 147 7.27 -11.33 7.47
C ALA A 147 7.76 -11.14 8.91
N LEU A 148 7.84 -9.90 9.38
CA LEU A 148 8.24 -9.58 10.77
C LEU A 148 7.22 -10.09 11.81
N VAL A 149 5.95 -10.32 11.44
CA VAL A 149 4.96 -10.83 12.39
C VAL A 149 5.33 -12.23 12.88
N PRO A 150 5.42 -13.27 12.04
CA PRO A 150 5.76 -14.61 12.51
C PRO A 150 7.15 -14.68 13.13
N LEU A 151 8.13 -13.92 12.63
CA LEU A 151 9.48 -13.90 13.17
C LEU A 151 9.51 -13.43 14.63
N THR A 152 8.84 -12.31 14.92
CA THR A 152 8.78 -11.76 16.27
C THR A 152 7.90 -12.58 17.22
N ARG A 153 6.87 -13.30 16.71
CA ARG A 153 5.99 -14.12 17.57
C ARG A 153 6.62 -15.46 17.93
N ARG A 154 7.46 -16.04 17.06
CA ARG A 154 8.18 -17.29 17.35
C ARG A 154 9.09 -17.16 18.57
N SER A 155 9.75 -16.02 18.76
CA SER A 155 10.62 -15.78 19.92
C SER A 155 9.86 -15.76 21.26
N LEU A 156 8.56 -15.39 21.24
CA LEU A 156 7.73 -15.34 22.46
C LEU A 156 7.44 -16.71 23.05
N ARG A 157 7.49 -17.77 22.26
CA ARG A 157 7.25 -19.15 22.71
C ARG A 157 8.24 -19.62 23.78
N ARG A 158 9.44 -19.05 23.82
CA ARG A 158 10.50 -19.40 24.76
C ARG A 158 10.38 -18.69 26.11
N ARG A 159 9.44 -17.72 26.23
CA ARG A 159 9.25 -16.96 27.47
C ARG A 159 8.50 -17.78 28.50
N PRO A 160 8.73 -17.56 29.79
CA PRO A 160 7.99 -18.21 30.86
C PRO A 160 6.50 -17.88 30.74
N ALA A 161 5.66 -18.85 31.07
CA ALA A 161 4.20 -18.70 31.13
C ALA A 161 3.79 -18.10 32.47
N VAL A 162 2.93 -17.09 32.46
CA VAL A 162 2.35 -16.46 33.63
C VAL A 162 0.83 -16.62 33.54
N PRO A 163 0.16 -17.11 34.59
CA PRO A 163 -1.31 -17.16 34.63
C PRO A 163 -1.87 -15.77 34.82
N VAL A 164 -2.85 -15.38 34.01
CA VAL A 164 -3.47 -14.06 34.00
C VAL A 164 -4.97 -14.19 33.75
N GLU A 165 -5.79 -13.41 34.44
CA GLU A 165 -7.21 -13.31 34.11
C GLU A 165 -7.40 -12.47 32.86
N ALA A 166 -8.20 -12.97 31.93
CA ALA A 166 -8.42 -12.37 30.63
C ALA A 166 -9.90 -12.23 30.28
N THR A 167 -10.26 -11.12 29.68
CA THR A 167 -11.58 -10.87 29.11
C THR A 167 -11.43 -10.46 27.64
N ARG A 168 -12.18 -11.12 26.75
CA ARG A 168 -12.23 -10.73 25.34
C ARG A 168 -13.08 -9.49 25.17
N LEU A 169 -12.52 -8.50 24.47
CA LEU A 169 -13.23 -7.30 24.02
C LEU A 169 -13.23 -7.27 22.50
N VAL A 170 -14.35 -6.85 21.92
CA VAL A 170 -14.47 -6.56 20.48
C VAL A 170 -14.62 -5.06 20.33
N VAL A 171 -13.70 -4.45 19.57
CA VAL A 171 -13.67 -2.98 19.43
C VAL A 171 -13.74 -2.61 17.96
N ARG A 172 -14.74 -1.79 17.63
CA ARG A 172 -14.92 -1.20 16.30
C ARG A 172 -14.35 0.21 16.26
N ARG A 173 -13.52 0.46 15.25
CA ARG A 173 -13.03 1.81 14.94
C ARG A 173 -13.17 2.06 13.43
N GLY A 174 -14.15 2.86 13.05
CA GLY A 174 -14.52 3.03 11.65
C GLY A 174 -14.97 1.70 11.02
N LEU A 175 -14.36 1.30 9.93
CA LEU A 175 -14.65 0.04 9.24
C LEU A 175 -13.92 -1.18 9.83
N LEU A 176 -12.91 -0.96 10.64
CA LEU A 176 -12.09 -2.03 11.21
C LEU A 176 -12.66 -2.48 12.56
N VAL A 177 -12.94 -3.78 12.68
CA VAL A 177 -13.31 -4.44 13.94
C VAL A 177 -12.19 -5.38 14.35
N ARG A 178 -11.79 -5.37 15.62
CA ARG A 178 -10.66 -6.14 16.14
C ARG A 178 -10.99 -6.81 17.45
N SER A 179 -10.44 -8.00 17.66
CA SER A 179 -10.39 -8.66 18.96
C SER A 179 -9.25 -8.11 19.83
N TRP A 180 -9.55 -7.91 21.09
CA TRP A 180 -8.62 -7.53 22.14
C TRP A 180 -8.78 -8.45 23.35
N LEU A 181 -7.69 -8.65 24.07
CA LEU A 181 -7.70 -9.25 25.38
C LEU A 181 -7.40 -8.16 26.41
N GLU A 182 -8.31 -7.97 27.36
CA GLU A 182 -8.07 -7.24 28.59
C GLU A 182 -7.46 -8.22 29.57
N LEU A 183 -6.27 -7.92 30.07
CA LEU A 183 -5.47 -8.76 30.95
C LEU A 183 -5.34 -8.07 32.33
N GLU A 184 -5.75 -8.76 33.38
CA GLU A 184 -5.58 -8.28 34.76
C GLU A 184 -4.16 -8.63 35.23
N THR A 185 -3.37 -7.61 35.57
CA THR A 185 -1.97 -7.78 36.02
C THR A 185 -1.77 -7.13 37.37
N ALA A 186 -0.67 -7.48 38.05
CA ALA A 186 -0.29 -6.85 39.34
C ALA A 186 -0.11 -5.31 39.24
N ARG A 187 0.12 -4.78 38.03
CA ARG A 187 0.27 -3.34 37.75
C ARG A 187 -1.00 -2.73 37.11
N GLY A 188 -2.17 -3.37 37.29
CA GLY A 188 -3.43 -2.94 36.71
C GLY A 188 -3.71 -3.57 35.34
N ARG A 189 -4.78 -3.10 34.72
CA ARG A 189 -5.26 -3.66 33.44
C ARG A 189 -4.35 -3.33 32.29
N ARG A 190 -4.21 -4.28 31.39
CA ARG A 190 -3.47 -4.17 30.13
C ARG A 190 -4.33 -4.64 28.96
N TRP A 191 -4.17 -4.05 27.81
CA TRP A 191 -4.94 -4.38 26.59
C TRP A 191 -4.01 -4.84 25.49
N LEU A 192 -4.28 -6.05 24.98
CA LEU A 192 -3.53 -6.70 23.93
C LEU A 192 -4.41 -6.91 22.71
N PRO A 193 -4.11 -6.30 21.55
CA PRO A 193 -4.79 -6.64 20.30
C PRO A 193 -4.29 -7.99 19.80
N VAL A 194 -5.22 -8.86 19.40
CA VAL A 194 -4.92 -10.22 18.95
C VAL A 194 -5.54 -10.50 17.59
N PHE A 195 -4.95 -11.44 16.84
CA PHE A 195 -5.61 -12.05 15.70
C PHE A 195 -6.78 -12.90 16.20
N TRP A 196 -7.90 -12.78 15.49
CA TRP A 196 -9.05 -13.59 15.83
C TRP A 196 -8.77 -15.09 15.60
N THR A 197 -9.20 -15.90 16.56
CA THR A 197 -9.18 -17.35 16.49
C THR A 197 -10.47 -17.89 17.11
N PRO A 198 -10.96 -19.09 16.70
CA PRO A 198 -12.20 -19.68 17.24
C PRO A 198 -12.20 -19.83 18.76
N GLU A 199 -11.05 -20.11 19.36
CA GLU A 199 -10.88 -20.30 20.80
C GLU A 199 -11.23 -19.02 21.60
N LEU A 200 -11.05 -17.86 21.00
CA LEU A 200 -11.45 -16.59 21.61
C LEU A 200 -12.98 -16.46 21.76
N THR A 201 -13.74 -17.12 20.89
CA THR A 201 -15.21 -17.02 20.93
C THR A 201 -15.80 -17.70 22.16
N GLY A 202 -15.15 -18.77 22.63
CA GLY A 202 -15.55 -19.50 23.84
C GLY A 202 -14.96 -18.96 25.15
N LEU A 203 -14.14 -17.89 25.10
CA LEU A 203 -13.51 -17.36 26.31
C LEU A 203 -14.53 -16.61 27.16
N ALA A 204 -14.84 -17.17 28.33
CA ALA A 204 -15.71 -16.50 29.32
C ALA A 204 -14.98 -15.28 29.91
N PRO A 205 -15.70 -14.20 30.27
CA PRO A 205 -15.11 -13.03 30.95
C PRO A 205 -14.40 -13.43 32.25
N GLY A 206 -13.21 -12.90 32.48
CA GLY A 206 -12.40 -13.20 33.67
C GLY A 206 -11.79 -14.60 33.71
N SER A 207 -11.78 -15.31 32.58
CA SER A 207 -11.15 -16.64 32.51
C SER A 207 -9.65 -16.55 32.74
N ARG A 208 -9.12 -17.54 33.49
CA ARG A 208 -7.68 -17.67 33.70
C ARG A 208 -7.04 -18.33 32.48
N ILE A 209 -6.09 -17.62 31.86
CA ILE A 209 -5.32 -18.09 30.71
C ILE A 209 -3.82 -18.04 31.01
N GLU A 210 -3.04 -18.77 30.25
CA GLU A 210 -1.59 -18.64 30.25
C GLU A 210 -1.13 -17.58 29.26
N VAL A 211 -0.19 -16.73 29.70
CA VAL A 211 0.43 -15.72 28.84
C VAL A 211 1.95 -15.88 28.91
N ARG A 212 2.60 -16.14 27.77
CA ARG A 212 4.05 -16.23 27.69
C ARG A 212 4.68 -14.85 27.63
N GLY A 213 5.50 -14.52 28.62
CA GLY A 213 5.99 -13.18 28.93
C GLY A 213 5.11 -12.47 29.95
N ASP A 214 5.63 -11.42 30.58
CA ASP A 214 4.89 -10.63 31.60
C ASP A 214 4.13 -9.47 30.94
N PRO A 215 2.78 -9.50 30.93
CA PRO A 215 2.00 -8.42 30.32
C PRO A 215 2.08 -7.09 31.10
N ALA A 216 2.61 -7.08 32.32
CA ALA A 216 2.83 -5.84 33.08
C ALA A 216 4.06 -5.04 32.60
N THR A 217 5.05 -5.72 32.00
CA THR A 217 6.34 -5.12 31.63
C THR A 217 6.71 -5.29 30.18
N ASP A 218 6.29 -6.40 29.56
CA ASP A 218 6.65 -6.74 28.19
C ASP A 218 5.76 -6.04 27.16
N ARG A 219 6.38 -5.51 26.11
CA ARG A 219 5.65 -4.90 24.99
C ARG A 219 4.88 -5.90 24.14
N LEU A 220 5.32 -7.15 24.11
CA LEU A 220 4.71 -8.24 23.36
C LEU A 220 4.68 -9.48 24.23
N VAL A 221 3.52 -10.10 24.31
CA VAL A 221 3.27 -11.35 25.02
C VAL A 221 2.46 -12.28 24.14
N LEU A 222 2.51 -13.59 24.41
CA LEU A 222 1.79 -14.62 23.64
C LEU A 222 0.76 -15.30 24.53
N PRO A 223 -0.53 -14.95 24.45
CA PRO A 223 -1.60 -15.65 25.13
C PRO A 223 -1.80 -17.06 24.61
N VAL A 224 -2.18 -17.98 25.52
CA VAL A 224 -2.57 -19.35 25.21
C VAL A 224 -3.98 -19.55 25.75
N VAL A 225 -4.94 -19.76 24.87
CA VAL A 225 -6.36 -19.92 25.22
C VAL A 225 -6.79 -21.32 24.80
N GLY A 226 -7.32 -22.12 25.76
CA GLY A 226 -7.73 -23.49 25.48
C GLY A 226 -6.59 -24.38 24.92
N GLY A 227 -5.36 -24.15 25.34
CA GLY A 227 -4.18 -24.85 24.81
C GLY A 227 -3.65 -24.33 23.47
N ALA A 228 -4.30 -23.34 22.89
CA ALA A 228 -3.97 -22.80 21.58
C ALA A 228 -3.29 -21.44 21.67
N GLU A 229 -2.22 -21.22 20.89
CA GLU A 229 -1.51 -19.94 20.82
C GLU A 229 -2.33 -18.89 20.06
N VAL A 230 -2.61 -17.78 20.71
CA VAL A 230 -3.29 -16.61 20.12
C VAL A 230 -2.26 -15.55 19.78
N TRP A 231 -1.98 -15.32 18.50
CA TRP A 231 -0.96 -14.37 18.10
C TRP A 231 -1.40 -12.93 18.36
N PRO A 232 -0.53 -12.12 19.00
CA PRO A 232 -0.78 -10.69 19.13
C PRO A 232 -0.67 -9.99 17.78
N SER A 233 -1.67 -9.19 17.43
CA SER A 233 -1.66 -8.34 16.23
C SER A 233 -1.00 -6.98 16.46
N GLY A 234 -0.63 -6.69 17.73
CA GLY A 234 0.05 -5.46 18.13
C GLY A 234 0.67 -5.57 19.51
N ARG A 235 1.10 -4.44 20.06
CA ARG A 235 1.77 -4.36 21.35
C ARG A 235 0.76 -4.28 22.50
N VAL A 236 1.15 -4.69 23.71
CA VAL A 236 0.44 -4.45 24.96
C VAL A 236 0.30 -2.93 25.17
N ARG A 237 -0.86 -2.51 25.65
CA ARG A 237 -1.18 -1.11 25.91
C ARG A 237 -1.63 -0.91 27.37
N GLU A 238 -1.31 0.24 27.92
CA GLU A 238 -1.75 0.65 29.26
C GLU A 238 -3.12 1.34 29.27
N LYS A 239 -3.55 1.82 28.10
CA LYS A 239 -4.83 2.52 27.94
C LYS A 239 -5.82 1.64 27.18
N PRO A 240 -7.10 1.68 27.52
CA PRO A 240 -8.12 0.93 26.82
C PRO A 240 -8.17 1.31 25.33
N PRO A 241 -8.55 0.38 24.47
CA PRO A 241 -8.68 0.65 23.05
C PRO A 241 -9.78 1.69 22.81
N ARG A 242 -9.49 2.65 21.93
CA ARG A 242 -10.48 3.66 21.51
C ARG A 242 -11.41 3.06 20.46
N GLY A 243 -12.70 3.28 20.59
CA GLY A 243 -13.73 2.83 19.67
C GLY A 243 -14.98 2.34 20.38
N GLU A 244 -15.96 1.92 19.61
CA GLU A 244 -17.19 1.32 20.12
C GLU A 244 -16.88 -0.11 20.62
N GLN A 245 -17.04 -0.34 21.91
CA GLN A 245 -16.93 -1.68 22.48
C GLN A 245 -18.23 -2.44 22.25
N ARG A 246 -18.12 -3.64 21.74
CA ARG A 246 -19.25 -4.56 21.55
C ARG A 246 -19.08 -5.76 22.47
N ALA A 247 -20.16 -6.19 23.06
CA ALA A 247 -20.16 -7.44 23.80
C ALA A 247 -19.77 -8.59 22.85
N PRO A 248 -18.78 -9.41 23.20
CA PRO A 248 -18.46 -10.58 22.44
C PRO A 248 -19.71 -11.49 22.39
N ARG A 249 -20.10 -11.94 21.19
CA ARG A 249 -21.16 -12.95 21.11
C ARG A 249 -20.58 -14.25 21.63
N THR A 250 -21.15 -14.78 22.69
CA THR A 250 -20.98 -16.17 23.09
C THR A 250 -21.78 -17.00 22.09
N SER A 251 -21.12 -17.41 21.00
CA SER A 251 -21.74 -18.31 20.03
C SER A 251 -21.66 -19.72 20.60
N THR A 252 -22.80 -20.27 20.97
CA THR A 252 -22.94 -21.72 21.09
C THR A 252 -22.57 -22.34 19.76
N ALA A 253 -21.43 -23.06 19.75
CA ALA A 253 -20.95 -24.04 18.76
C ALA A 253 -21.48 -23.91 17.31
N GLY A 254 -21.24 -22.77 16.66
CA GLY A 254 -21.35 -22.65 15.21
C GLY A 254 -20.03 -23.01 14.54
N ALA A 255 -20.08 -23.53 13.32
CA ALA A 255 -18.87 -23.82 12.55
C ALA A 255 -17.93 -22.59 12.51
N PRO A 256 -16.61 -22.79 12.67
CA PRO A 256 -15.67 -21.69 12.68
C PRO A 256 -15.78 -20.86 11.40
N SER A 257 -15.81 -19.54 11.52
CA SER A 257 -15.95 -18.65 10.37
C SER A 257 -14.83 -18.89 9.37
N GLY A 258 -15.21 -19.26 8.14
CA GLY A 258 -14.27 -19.59 7.07
C GLY A 258 -13.46 -18.35 6.60
N LEU A 259 -12.37 -18.59 5.86
CA LEU A 259 -11.57 -17.52 5.24
C LEU A 259 -12.38 -16.66 4.27
N LEU A 260 -13.38 -17.25 3.60
CA LEU A 260 -14.29 -16.49 2.71
C LEU A 260 -15.08 -15.39 3.45
N ARG A 261 -15.50 -15.68 4.69
CA ARG A 261 -16.14 -14.66 5.53
C ARG A 261 -15.15 -13.55 5.90
N GLN A 262 -13.91 -13.90 6.20
CA GLN A 262 -12.84 -12.93 6.44
C GLN A 262 -12.66 -12.01 5.22
N VAL A 263 -12.55 -12.58 4.01
CA VAL A 263 -12.44 -11.81 2.76
C VAL A 263 -13.60 -10.83 2.61
N ARG A 264 -14.84 -11.32 2.78
CA ARG A 264 -16.04 -10.49 2.62
C ARG A 264 -16.10 -9.32 3.60
N VAL A 265 -15.71 -9.57 4.86
CA VAL A 265 -15.69 -8.53 5.90
C VAL A 265 -14.63 -7.48 5.62
N ASP A 266 -13.44 -7.90 5.21
CA ASP A 266 -12.29 -7.00 5.02
C ASP A 266 -12.32 -6.28 3.68
N ALA A 267 -13.01 -6.84 2.67
CA ALA A 267 -13.26 -6.17 1.40
C ALA A 267 -14.01 -4.83 1.55
N VAL A 268 -14.77 -4.65 2.64
CA VAL A 268 -15.42 -3.36 2.97
C VAL A 268 -14.38 -2.25 3.14
N GLY A 269 -13.16 -2.57 3.59
CA GLY A 269 -12.06 -1.59 3.66
C GLY A 269 -11.67 -1.00 2.31
N ALA A 270 -11.81 -1.80 1.23
CA ALA A 270 -11.47 -1.38 -0.13
C ALA A 270 -12.48 -0.37 -0.74
N VAL A 271 -13.63 -0.13 -0.12
CA VAL A 271 -14.64 0.85 -0.59
C VAL A 271 -14.06 2.27 -0.69
N ALA A 272 -13.06 2.61 0.11
CA ALA A 272 -12.38 3.90 0.02
C ALA A 272 -11.36 4.01 -1.15
N ALA A 273 -11.04 2.90 -1.80
CA ALA A 273 -9.98 2.86 -2.82
C ALA A 273 -10.27 3.75 -4.06
N PRO A 274 -11.50 3.82 -4.61
CA PRO A 274 -11.78 4.72 -5.73
C PRO A 274 -11.55 6.20 -5.38
N LEU A 275 -11.86 6.60 -4.14
CA LEU A 275 -11.60 7.98 -3.70
C LEU A 275 -10.09 8.27 -3.66
N LEU A 276 -9.29 7.34 -3.14
CA LEU A 276 -7.83 7.46 -3.12
C LEU A 276 -7.25 7.48 -4.54
N GLY A 277 -7.79 6.62 -5.42
CA GLY A 277 -7.40 6.60 -6.83
C GLY A 277 -7.74 7.90 -7.55
N LEU A 278 -8.90 8.50 -7.27
CA LEU A 278 -9.32 9.78 -7.84
C LEU A 278 -8.39 10.93 -7.39
N VAL A 279 -8.09 10.98 -6.09
CA VAL A 279 -7.15 11.98 -5.55
C VAL A 279 -5.77 11.84 -6.20
N TRP A 280 -5.28 10.60 -6.34
CA TRP A 280 -4.01 10.33 -7.00
C TRP A 280 -4.03 10.81 -8.45
N ALA A 281 -5.01 10.36 -9.24
CA ALA A 281 -5.13 10.71 -10.65
C ALA A 281 -5.28 12.23 -10.89
N TYR A 282 -5.94 12.93 -9.96
CA TYR A 282 -6.07 14.40 -10.00
C TYR A 282 -4.73 15.08 -9.74
N VAL A 283 -3.98 14.64 -8.73
CA VAL A 283 -2.67 15.24 -8.36
C VAL A 283 -1.60 14.97 -9.41
N ASP A 284 -1.60 13.74 -9.95
CA ASP A 284 -0.60 13.25 -10.91
C ASP A 284 -0.94 13.58 -12.37
N GLY A 285 -2.17 13.99 -12.66
CA GLY A 285 -2.62 14.26 -14.03
C GLY A 285 -2.67 13.01 -14.94
N SER A 286 -2.58 11.80 -14.38
CA SER A 286 -2.41 10.54 -15.11
C SER A 286 -3.67 9.98 -15.78
N GLY A 287 -4.82 10.67 -15.66
CA GLY A 287 -6.07 10.32 -16.30
C GLY A 287 -6.65 8.97 -15.84
N LEU A 288 -7.44 8.33 -16.73
CA LEU A 288 -8.15 7.08 -16.39
C LEU A 288 -7.22 5.91 -16.06
N ALA A 289 -6.08 5.81 -16.74
CA ALA A 289 -5.14 4.71 -16.48
C ALA A 289 -4.50 4.84 -15.09
N GLY A 290 -4.07 6.04 -14.71
CA GLY A 290 -3.57 6.32 -13.37
C GLY A 290 -4.64 6.12 -12.29
N PHE A 291 -5.87 6.58 -12.54
CA PHE A 291 -7.01 6.31 -11.67
C PHE A 291 -7.23 4.81 -11.43
N ALA A 292 -7.26 4.01 -12.50
CA ALA A 292 -7.47 2.56 -12.41
C ALA A 292 -6.34 1.88 -11.63
N GLY A 293 -5.07 2.20 -11.95
CA GLY A 293 -3.91 1.64 -11.27
C GLY A 293 -3.84 2.01 -9.79
N ALA A 294 -4.04 3.29 -9.46
CA ALA A 294 -4.04 3.78 -8.09
C ALA A 294 -5.21 3.22 -7.27
N THR A 295 -6.41 3.08 -7.89
CA THR A 295 -7.57 2.44 -7.25
C THR A 295 -7.28 0.97 -6.95
N ALA A 296 -6.75 0.21 -7.92
CA ALA A 296 -6.41 -1.19 -7.74
C ALA A 296 -5.37 -1.39 -6.63
N LEU A 297 -4.29 -0.61 -6.64
CA LEU A 297 -3.26 -0.65 -5.60
C LEU A 297 -3.83 -0.29 -4.22
N SER A 298 -4.60 0.80 -4.14
CA SER A 298 -5.22 1.24 -2.88
C SER A 298 -6.17 0.19 -2.32
N ALA A 299 -6.96 -0.48 -3.17
CA ALA A 299 -7.88 -1.53 -2.75
C ALA A 299 -7.16 -2.70 -2.09
N VAL A 300 -6.10 -3.21 -2.71
CA VAL A 300 -5.34 -4.33 -2.16
C VAL A 300 -4.48 -3.94 -0.95
N VAL A 301 -3.99 -2.70 -0.88
CA VAL A 301 -3.28 -2.16 0.30
C VAL A 301 -4.23 -2.05 1.49
N LEU A 302 -5.44 -1.50 1.31
CA LEU A 302 -6.44 -1.38 2.37
C LEU A 302 -6.91 -2.77 2.85
N PHE A 303 -7.14 -3.69 1.91
CA PHE A 303 -7.47 -5.08 2.24
C PHE A 303 -6.35 -5.75 3.03
N TRP A 304 -5.10 -5.66 2.59
CA TRP A 304 -3.94 -6.17 3.32
C TRP A 304 -3.79 -5.54 4.71
N LEU A 305 -4.01 -4.24 4.83
CA LEU A 305 -3.89 -3.53 6.10
C LEU A 305 -4.86 -4.07 7.15
N PHE A 306 -6.11 -4.39 6.77
CA PHE A 306 -7.10 -4.97 7.67
C PHE A 306 -6.66 -6.36 8.14
N GLN A 307 -6.15 -7.19 7.23
CA GLN A 307 -5.60 -8.50 7.58
C GLN A 307 -4.40 -8.36 8.52
N ARG A 308 -3.50 -7.43 8.21
CA ARG A 308 -2.29 -7.16 8.99
C ARG A 308 -2.58 -6.65 10.40
N LEU A 309 -3.66 -5.89 10.56
CA LEU A 309 -4.10 -5.38 11.85
C LEU A 309 -4.90 -6.40 12.68
N GLY A 310 -5.26 -7.54 12.12
CA GLY A 310 -6.00 -8.61 12.80
C GLY A 310 -7.48 -8.28 12.92
N SER A 311 -8.15 -8.04 11.79
CA SER A 311 -9.60 -7.89 11.73
C SER A 311 -10.33 -9.13 12.24
N ASP A 312 -11.48 -8.92 12.87
CA ASP A 312 -12.33 -9.96 13.47
C ASP A 312 -13.54 -10.23 12.56
N PRO A 313 -13.64 -11.41 11.91
CA PRO A 313 -14.71 -11.71 10.98
C PRO A 313 -16.06 -11.97 11.64
N GLU A 314 -16.10 -12.28 12.94
CA GLU A 314 -17.35 -12.55 13.66
C GLU A 314 -18.08 -11.30 14.09
N ALA A 315 -17.35 -10.24 14.37
CA ALA A 315 -17.92 -9.01 14.89
C ALA A 315 -18.66 -8.18 13.84
N SER A 316 -18.48 -8.45 12.55
CA SER A 316 -19.09 -7.71 11.44
C SER A 316 -20.36 -8.35 10.88
N ALA A 317 -20.84 -9.45 11.47
CA ALA A 317 -22.07 -10.08 11.03
C ALA A 317 -23.29 -9.36 11.62
N ARG A 318 -23.86 -8.46 10.84
CA ARG A 318 -25.25 -8.06 10.83
C ARG A 318 -25.83 -8.30 9.47
#